data_23b903606b930802597be597ea805d7b
#
_entry.id   23b903606b930802597be597ea805d7b
#
_cell.length_a   1.000
_cell.length_b   1.000
_cell.length_c   1.000
_cell.angle_alpha   90.00
_cell.angle_beta   90.00
_cell.angle_gamma   90.00
#
_symmetry.space_group_name_H-M   'P 1'
#
loop_
_entity.id
_entity.type
_entity.pdbx_description
1 polymer ?
#
loop_
_entity_poly.entity_id
_entity_poly.type
_entity_poly.pdbx_seq_one_letter_code
_entity_poly.pdbx_strand_id
1 'polypeptide(L)'
;MMKPFDTHAHIYDKRFDADREQVMEASFRELDYIVCPSENLESSQKTIELVKSYPRLYGAVGIHPHEACHATEDILASIADLAEHNHKIVAIGEIGLDYYYFYSDKETQQEWFHRQVALAKDMDLPVIIHDRDAHGDVVRILKEHKDTRLRGILHCFSGSLETALELIKLGFYISFAGPLVFPKSVHLKRVAKEIPLDKILIETDSPYLTPPPHRGERNTPLNVIYVAEEIAHIKGLSVEDVIFQTRANALGIYQIEE
;
A
#
# COMPACT_ATOMS: atom_id res chain seq x y z
N MET A 1 -6.64 -2.07 24.29
CA MET A 1 -5.52 -1.33 23.68
C MET A 1 -5.77 -1.31 22.18
N MET A 2 -5.61 -0.17 21.53
CA MET A 2 -5.79 -0.04 20.09
C MET A 2 -4.67 -0.82 19.38
N LYS A 3 -5.00 -1.48 18.28
CA LYS A 3 -4.06 -2.33 17.54
C LYS A 3 -3.67 -1.66 16.21
N PRO A 4 -2.49 -1.96 15.66
CA PRO A 4 -2.06 -1.40 14.37
C PRO A 4 -2.94 -1.85 13.21
N PHE A 5 -2.84 -1.11 12.11
CA PHE A 5 -3.42 -1.41 10.82
C PHE A 5 -2.27 -1.63 9.83
N ASP A 6 -2.18 -2.82 9.22
CA ASP A 6 -1.23 -3.09 8.13
C ASP A 6 -1.87 -2.68 6.80
N THR A 7 -1.42 -1.57 6.23
CA THR A 7 -2.05 -0.98 5.04
C THR A 7 -1.66 -1.65 3.72
N HIS A 8 -0.73 -2.65 3.74
CA HIS A 8 -0.28 -3.33 2.53
C HIS A 8 0.37 -4.69 2.84
N ALA A 9 -0.34 -5.79 2.54
CA ALA A 9 0.16 -7.15 2.71
C ALA A 9 -0.44 -8.09 1.66
N HIS A 10 0.41 -8.76 0.86
CA HIS A 10 -0.02 -9.68 -0.21
C HIS A 10 -0.41 -11.05 0.35
N ILE A 11 -1.53 -11.12 1.04
CA ILE A 11 -2.01 -12.32 1.73
C ILE A 11 -2.35 -13.46 0.75
N TYR A 12 -2.65 -13.15 -0.52
CA TYR A 12 -2.89 -14.15 -1.57
C TYR A 12 -1.62 -14.88 -2.03
N ASP A 13 -0.42 -14.38 -1.69
CA ASP A 13 0.85 -14.94 -2.17
C ASP A 13 0.98 -16.42 -1.77
N LYS A 14 1.48 -17.22 -2.73
CA LYS A 14 1.67 -18.69 -2.57
C LYS A 14 2.57 -19.08 -1.39
N ARG A 15 3.44 -18.19 -0.94
CA ARG A 15 4.28 -18.43 0.24
C ARG A 15 3.47 -18.57 1.53
N PHE A 16 2.21 -18.14 1.52
CA PHE A 16 1.28 -18.35 2.63
C PHE A 16 0.40 -19.60 2.48
N ASP A 17 0.41 -20.30 1.35
CA ASP A 17 -0.54 -21.39 1.07
C ASP A 17 -0.54 -22.48 2.15
N ALA A 18 0.62 -22.79 2.74
CA ALA A 18 0.76 -23.85 3.73
C ALA A 18 0.19 -23.49 5.12
N ASP A 19 0.11 -22.18 5.46
CA ASP A 19 -0.20 -21.73 6.82
C ASP A 19 -0.96 -20.39 6.86
N ARG A 20 -1.61 -20.00 5.76
CA ARG A 20 -2.33 -18.72 5.65
C ARG A 20 -3.34 -18.51 6.77
N GLU A 21 -4.11 -19.55 7.12
CA GLU A 21 -5.11 -19.47 8.17
C GLU A 21 -4.46 -19.14 9.52
N GLN A 22 -3.37 -19.85 9.88
CA GLN A 22 -2.64 -19.61 11.13
C GLN A 22 -2.03 -18.20 11.17
N VAL A 23 -1.47 -17.73 10.04
CA VAL A 23 -0.91 -16.38 9.94
C VAL A 23 -2.02 -15.34 10.12
N MET A 24 -3.18 -15.52 9.49
CA MET A 24 -4.30 -14.58 9.60
C MET A 24 -4.89 -14.56 11.01
N GLU A 25 -5.08 -15.73 11.62
CA GLU A 25 -5.54 -15.80 13.02
C GLU A 25 -4.56 -15.09 13.97
N ALA A 26 -3.26 -15.37 13.85
CA ALA A 26 -2.24 -14.72 14.65
C ALA A 26 -2.22 -13.20 14.41
N SER A 27 -2.29 -12.77 13.15
CA SER A 27 -2.33 -11.35 12.78
C SER A 27 -3.52 -10.65 13.41
N PHE A 28 -4.73 -11.19 13.33
CA PHE A 28 -5.92 -10.55 13.88
C PHE A 28 -6.06 -10.63 15.41
N ARG A 29 -5.17 -11.34 16.10
CA ARG A 29 -5.02 -11.19 17.56
C ARG A 29 -4.31 -9.90 17.92
N GLU A 30 -3.42 -9.39 17.06
CA GLU A 30 -2.56 -8.25 17.32
C GLU A 30 -2.85 -7.02 16.43
N LEU A 31 -3.49 -7.20 15.28
CA LEU A 31 -3.88 -6.14 14.34
C LEU A 31 -5.40 -5.94 14.31
N ASP A 32 -5.83 -4.71 14.05
CA ASP A 32 -7.25 -4.42 13.83
C ASP A 32 -7.65 -4.74 12.38
N TYR A 33 -6.87 -4.30 11.39
CA TYR A 33 -7.18 -4.44 9.98
C TYR A 33 -5.94 -4.72 9.14
N ILE A 34 -6.18 -5.29 7.95
CA ILE A 34 -5.16 -5.50 6.92
C ILE A 34 -5.78 -5.14 5.57
N VAL A 35 -5.02 -4.46 4.69
CA VAL A 35 -5.36 -4.32 3.26
C VAL A 35 -4.47 -5.24 2.44
N CYS A 36 -5.10 -6.03 1.55
CA CYS A 36 -4.44 -6.94 0.62
C CYS A 36 -4.56 -6.37 -0.81
N PRO A 37 -3.54 -5.66 -1.32
CA PRO A 37 -3.53 -5.20 -2.70
C PRO A 37 -3.21 -6.34 -3.65
N SER A 38 -3.61 -6.19 -4.92
CA SER A 38 -3.42 -7.17 -5.98
C SER A 38 -2.50 -6.62 -7.07
N GLU A 39 -1.92 -7.51 -7.89
CA GLU A 39 -0.97 -7.16 -8.95
C GLU A 39 -1.55 -7.34 -10.37
N ASN A 40 -2.59 -8.18 -10.50
CA ASN A 40 -3.25 -8.50 -11.78
C ASN A 40 -4.65 -9.07 -11.54
N LEU A 41 -5.36 -9.44 -12.61
CA LEU A 41 -6.73 -9.97 -12.50
C LEU A 41 -6.80 -11.26 -11.67
N GLU A 42 -5.84 -12.17 -11.82
CA GLU A 42 -5.82 -13.44 -11.06
C GLU A 42 -5.67 -13.18 -9.56
N SER A 43 -4.71 -12.34 -9.16
CA SER A 43 -4.52 -11.98 -7.75
C SER A 43 -5.69 -11.15 -7.22
N SER A 44 -6.34 -10.32 -8.06
CA SER A 44 -7.56 -9.59 -7.70
C SER A 44 -8.70 -10.55 -7.34
N GLN A 45 -8.91 -11.58 -8.14
CA GLN A 45 -9.91 -12.62 -7.85
C GLN A 45 -9.61 -13.38 -6.55
N LYS A 46 -8.34 -13.73 -6.30
CA LYS A 46 -7.92 -14.34 -5.03
C LYS A 46 -8.14 -13.40 -3.83
N THR A 47 -7.85 -12.13 -3.98
CA THR A 47 -8.10 -11.12 -2.94
C THR A 47 -9.59 -11.03 -2.62
N ILE A 48 -10.49 -11.06 -3.63
CA ILE A 48 -11.94 -11.10 -3.43
C ILE A 48 -12.36 -12.30 -2.57
N GLU A 49 -11.81 -13.49 -2.82
CA GLU A 49 -12.15 -14.68 -2.01
C GLU A 49 -11.63 -14.54 -0.56
N LEU A 50 -10.46 -13.98 -0.39
CA LEU A 50 -9.88 -13.76 0.95
C LEU A 50 -10.69 -12.75 1.77
N VAL A 51 -11.10 -11.62 1.19
CA VAL A 51 -11.85 -10.60 1.94
C VAL A 51 -13.26 -11.07 2.32
N LYS A 52 -13.83 -12.03 1.60
CA LYS A 52 -15.08 -12.72 2.00
C LYS A 52 -14.87 -13.58 3.24
N SER A 53 -13.70 -14.22 3.35
CA SER A 53 -13.38 -15.17 4.42
C SER A 53 -12.97 -14.49 5.74
N TYR A 54 -12.41 -13.28 5.67
CA TYR A 54 -11.88 -12.58 6.84
C TYR A 54 -12.56 -11.21 7.03
N PRO A 55 -13.38 -11.02 8.09
CA PRO A 55 -14.15 -9.78 8.31
C PRO A 55 -13.30 -8.51 8.38
N ARG A 56 -12.08 -8.58 8.89
CA ARG A 56 -11.16 -7.45 9.08
C ARG A 56 -10.08 -7.33 7.99
N LEU A 57 -10.20 -8.13 6.92
CA LEU A 57 -9.39 -8.01 5.71
C LEU A 57 -10.16 -7.19 4.68
N TYR A 58 -9.49 -6.21 4.11
CA TYR A 58 -9.94 -5.42 2.96
C TYR A 58 -9.01 -5.68 1.79
N GLY A 59 -9.41 -5.29 0.59
CA GLY A 59 -8.63 -5.52 -0.61
C GLY A 59 -8.48 -4.27 -1.46
N ALA A 60 -7.49 -4.31 -2.34
CA ALA A 60 -7.38 -3.41 -3.47
C ALA A 60 -7.15 -4.24 -4.74
N VAL A 61 -7.67 -3.76 -5.86
CA VAL A 61 -7.59 -4.44 -7.15
C VAL A 61 -6.95 -3.52 -8.18
N GLY A 62 -6.06 -4.07 -9.00
CA GLY A 62 -5.33 -3.26 -9.97
C GLY A 62 -4.38 -4.08 -10.84
N ILE A 63 -3.66 -3.38 -11.70
CA ILE A 63 -2.64 -3.94 -12.60
C ILE A 63 -1.31 -3.28 -12.24
N HIS A 64 -0.43 -4.06 -11.60
CA HIS A 64 0.91 -3.65 -11.20
C HIS A 64 1.76 -3.29 -12.43
N PRO A 65 2.73 -2.36 -12.35
CA PRO A 65 3.59 -2.02 -13.48
C PRO A 65 4.34 -3.22 -14.09
N HIS A 66 4.62 -4.26 -13.33
CA HIS A 66 5.22 -5.50 -13.86
C HIS A 66 4.29 -6.26 -14.81
N GLU A 67 2.98 -6.10 -14.67
CA GLU A 67 1.94 -6.77 -15.46
C GLU A 67 1.40 -5.87 -16.60
N ALA A 68 1.88 -4.64 -16.72
CA ALA A 68 1.36 -3.66 -17.68
C ALA A 68 1.44 -4.14 -19.13
N CYS A 69 2.44 -4.94 -19.51
CA CYS A 69 2.55 -5.51 -20.87
C CYS A 69 1.45 -6.55 -21.19
N HIS A 70 0.75 -7.06 -20.19
CA HIS A 70 -0.37 -8.00 -20.35
C HIS A 70 -1.74 -7.32 -20.18
N ALA A 71 -1.74 -6.04 -19.84
CA ALA A 71 -2.98 -5.30 -19.60
C ALA A 71 -3.78 -5.07 -20.88
N THR A 72 -5.10 -5.16 -20.77
CA THR A 72 -6.05 -4.89 -21.86
C THR A 72 -7.27 -4.15 -21.29
N GLU A 73 -8.09 -3.54 -22.16
CA GLU A 73 -9.34 -2.91 -21.75
C GLU A 73 -10.29 -3.90 -21.06
N ASP A 74 -10.34 -5.15 -21.53
CA ASP A 74 -11.20 -6.18 -20.92
C ASP A 74 -10.73 -6.55 -19.50
N ILE A 75 -9.42 -6.58 -19.27
CA ILE A 75 -8.86 -6.78 -17.93
C ILE A 75 -9.18 -5.58 -17.04
N LEU A 76 -9.00 -4.35 -17.52
CA LEU A 76 -9.34 -3.15 -16.77
C LEU A 76 -10.83 -3.09 -16.42
N ALA A 77 -11.70 -3.43 -17.37
CA ALA A 77 -13.15 -3.52 -17.14
C ALA A 77 -13.49 -4.60 -16.09
N SER A 78 -12.79 -5.73 -16.12
CA SER A 78 -12.96 -6.79 -15.10
C SER A 78 -12.50 -6.32 -13.72
N ILE A 79 -11.40 -5.57 -13.61
CA ILE A 79 -10.93 -4.95 -12.37
C ILE A 79 -11.98 -3.96 -11.83
N ALA A 80 -12.55 -3.13 -12.71
CA ALA A 80 -13.61 -2.19 -12.34
C ALA A 80 -14.84 -2.91 -11.79
N ASP A 81 -15.30 -3.98 -12.46
CA ASP A 81 -16.43 -4.81 -12.01
C ASP A 81 -16.17 -5.43 -10.63
N LEU A 82 -14.97 -5.96 -10.40
CA LEU A 82 -14.57 -6.49 -9.08
C LEU A 82 -14.64 -5.42 -7.99
N ALA A 83 -14.19 -4.20 -8.27
CA ALA A 83 -14.22 -3.10 -7.32
C ALA A 83 -15.66 -2.63 -7.05
N GLU A 84 -16.49 -2.47 -8.08
CA GLU A 84 -17.87 -1.99 -7.96
C GLU A 84 -18.77 -2.95 -7.15
N HIS A 85 -18.59 -4.27 -7.34
CA HIS A 85 -19.47 -5.27 -6.73
C HIS A 85 -18.98 -5.81 -5.38
N ASN A 86 -17.87 -5.30 -4.83
CA ASN A 86 -17.32 -5.76 -3.56
C ASN A 86 -16.96 -4.59 -2.63
N HIS A 87 -17.85 -4.27 -1.73
CA HIS A 87 -17.68 -3.17 -0.75
C HIS A 87 -16.44 -3.28 0.16
N LYS A 88 -15.76 -4.42 0.18
CA LYS A 88 -14.47 -4.59 0.86
C LYS A 88 -13.26 -4.27 -0.02
N ILE A 89 -13.47 -3.92 -1.28
CA ILE A 89 -12.44 -3.32 -2.12
C ILE A 89 -12.44 -1.82 -1.83
N VAL A 90 -11.37 -1.35 -1.23
CA VAL A 90 -11.25 0.01 -0.67
C VAL A 90 -10.26 0.89 -1.42
N ALA A 91 -9.63 0.38 -2.47
CA ALA A 91 -8.70 1.12 -3.31
C ALA A 91 -8.53 0.47 -4.70
N ILE A 92 -8.07 1.26 -5.66
CA ILE A 92 -7.47 0.75 -6.89
C ILE A 92 -5.96 0.64 -6.66
N GLY A 93 -5.44 -0.59 -6.75
CA GLY A 93 -4.04 -0.88 -6.43
C GLY A 93 -3.76 -2.39 -6.38
N GLU A 94 -2.52 -2.73 -6.57
CA GLU A 94 -1.32 -1.90 -6.66
C GLU A 94 -1.12 -1.43 -8.11
N ILE A 95 -0.91 -0.15 -8.32
CA ILE A 95 -0.69 0.47 -9.63
C ILE A 95 0.53 1.39 -9.59
N GLY A 96 1.06 1.82 -10.70
CA GLY A 96 2.17 2.77 -10.68
C GLY A 96 3.27 2.48 -11.68
N LEU A 97 4.53 2.76 -11.27
CA LEU A 97 5.69 2.67 -12.16
C LEU A 97 6.86 1.96 -11.47
N ASP A 98 7.53 1.04 -12.20
CA ASP A 98 8.77 0.38 -11.79
C ASP A 98 9.80 0.48 -12.92
N TYR A 99 10.79 1.34 -12.76
CA TYR A 99 11.87 1.51 -13.72
C TYR A 99 13.14 0.73 -13.33
N TYR A 100 13.06 -0.08 -12.29
CA TYR A 100 14.16 -0.94 -11.88
C TYR A 100 14.12 -2.31 -12.58
N TYR A 101 12.96 -2.98 -12.59
CA TYR A 101 12.85 -4.34 -13.14
C TYR A 101 12.53 -4.38 -14.64
N PHE A 102 11.90 -3.37 -15.20
CA PHE A 102 11.60 -3.26 -16.64
C PHE A 102 10.87 -4.46 -17.25
N TYR A 103 9.94 -5.11 -16.53
CA TYR A 103 9.11 -6.16 -17.10
C TYR A 103 8.15 -5.66 -18.18
N SER A 104 7.80 -4.39 -18.14
CA SER A 104 7.09 -3.65 -19.17
C SER A 104 7.87 -2.38 -19.51
N ASP A 105 7.80 -1.89 -20.75
CA ASP A 105 8.42 -0.60 -21.12
C ASP A 105 7.74 0.58 -20.41
N LYS A 106 8.45 1.71 -20.37
CA LYS A 106 8.00 2.90 -19.63
C LYS A 106 6.69 3.46 -20.14
N GLU A 107 6.55 3.51 -21.45
CA GLU A 107 5.40 4.06 -22.14
C GLU A 107 4.15 3.25 -21.80
N THR A 108 4.25 1.93 -21.86
CA THR A 108 3.18 1.00 -21.51
C THR A 108 2.82 1.12 -20.02
N GLN A 109 3.81 1.18 -19.11
CA GLN A 109 3.55 1.38 -17.69
C GLN A 109 2.82 2.70 -17.43
N GLN A 110 3.28 3.82 -18.05
CA GLN A 110 2.65 5.14 -17.89
C GLN A 110 1.22 5.15 -18.42
N GLU A 111 0.97 4.56 -19.58
CA GLU A 111 -0.37 4.46 -20.16
C GLU A 111 -1.34 3.77 -19.19
N TRP A 112 -0.98 2.59 -18.67
CA TRP A 112 -1.86 1.87 -17.75
C TRP A 112 -1.95 2.53 -16.38
N PHE A 113 -0.92 3.23 -15.93
CA PHE A 113 -1.01 4.05 -14.72
C PHE A 113 -2.02 5.18 -14.88
N HIS A 114 -1.99 5.95 -16.00
CA HIS A 114 -2.99 6.97 -16.32
C HIS A 114 -4.41 6.43 -16.31
N ARG A 115 -4.65 5.29 -16.97
CA ARG A 115 -5.98 4.66 -17.06
C ARG A 115 -6.52 4.24 -15.71
N GLN A 116 -5.70 3.65 -14.87
CA GLN A 116 -6.11 3.19 -13.55
C GLN A 116 -6.29 4.34 -12.56
N VAL A 117 -5.51 5.42 -12.65
CA VAL A 117 -5.78 6.64 -11.88
C VAL A 117 -7.11 7.27 -12.29
N ALA A 118 -7.44 7.28 -13.58
CA ALA A 118 -8.75 7.75 -14.05
C ALA A 118 -9.89 6.88 -13.51
N LEU A 119 -9.75 5.54 -13.59
CA LEU A 119 -10.71 4.59 -13.05
C LEU A 119 -10.95 4.82 -11.55
N ALA A 120 -9.90 4.96 -10.75
CA ALA A 120 -10.01 5.20 -9.32
C ALA A 120 -10.81 6.48 -9.00
N LYS A 121 -10.57 7.54 -9.75
CA LYS A 121 -11.33 8.81 -9.63
C LYS A 121 -12.80 8.64 -9.99
N ASP A 122 -13.12 7.90 -11.05
CA ASP A 122 -14.50 7.67 -11.48
C ASP A 122 -15.28 6.83 -10.47
N MET A 123 -14.59 5.93 -9.75
CA MET A 123 -15.15 5.11 -8.69
C MET A 123 -15.10 5.76 -7.29
N ASP A 124 -14.52 6.96 -7.17
CA ASP A 124 -14.25 7.64 -5.89
C ASP A 124 -13.44 6.76 -4.90
N LEU A 125 -12.51 5.95 -5.41
CA LEU A 125 -11.60 5.14 -4.61
C LEU A 125 -10.21 5.78 -4.53
N PRO A 126 -9.46 5.63 -3.41
CA PRO A 126 -8.06 6.00 -3.36
C PRO A 126 -7.22 5.07 -4.23
N VAL A 127 -6.00 5.50 -4.58
CA VAL A 127 -5.01 4.65 -5.26
C VAL A 127 -3.91 4.19 -4.32
N ILE A 128 -3.43 2.95 -4.47
CA ILE A 128 -2.21 2.45 -3.84
C ILE A 128 -1.13 2.41 -4.91
N ILE A 129 -0.07 3.22 -4.73
CA ILE A 129 0.93 3.48 -5.76
C ILE A 129 2.25 2.81 -5.43
N HIS A 130 2.70 1.96 -6.36
CA HIS A 130 4.05 1.48 -6.48
C HIS A 130 4.93 2.51 -7.19
N ASP A 131 6.06 2.85 -6.60
CA ASP A 131 7.00 3.80 -7.18
C ASP A 131 8.45 3.33 -6.94
N ARG A 132 9.07 2.77 -7.97
CA ARG A 132 10.46 2.33 -7.89
C ARG A 132 11.29 2.92 -9.02
N ASP A 133 12.25 3.79 -8.63
CA ASP A 133 13.12 4.54 -9.54
C ASP A 133 12.35 5.38 -10.60
N ALA A 134 11.09 5.78 -10.29
CA ALA A 134 10.16 6.44 -11.20
C ALA A 134 9.53 7.73 -10.63
N HIS A 135 10.02 8.23 -9.48
CA HIS A 135 9.42 9.31 -8.69
C HIS A 135 9.00 10.53 -9.51
N GLY A 136 9.83 10.96 -10.49
CA GLY A 136 9.54 12.11 -11.32
C GLY A 136 8.30 11.94 -12.20
N ASP A 137 8.16 10.79 -12.85
CA ASP A 137 7.02 10.47 -13.70
C ASP A 137 5.77 10.19 -12.89
N VAL A 138 5.88 9.52 -11.72
CA VAL A 138 4.76 9.34 -10.79
C VAL A 138 4.19 10.70 -10.38
N VAL A 139 5.02 11.62 -9.89
CA VAL A 139 4.58 12.96 -9.49
C VAL A 139 3.98 13.73 -10.67
N ARG A 140 4.58 13.65 -11.86
CA ARG A 140 4.05 14.30 -13.07
C ARG A 140 2.65 13.80 -13.41
N ILE A 141 2.47 12.49 -13.48
CA ILE A 141 1.19 11.86 -13.82
C ILE A 141 0.12 12.22 -12.78
N LEU A 142 0.44 12.14 -11.50
CA LEU A 142 -0.51 12.52 -10.45
C LEU A 142 -0.93 13.99 -10.51
N LYS A 143 -0.02 14.89 -10.91
CA LYS A 143 -0.35 16.30 -11.15
C LYS A 143 -1.28 16.50 -12.33
N GLU A 144 -1.09 15.75 -13.41
CA GLU A 144 -1.96 15.80 -14.60
C GLU A 144 -3.39 15.36 -14.27
N HIS A 145 -3.55 14.42 -13.34
CA HIS A 145 -4.87 13.96 -12.86
C HIS A 145 -5.43 14.73 -11.67
N LYS A 146 -4.69 15.73 -11.15
CA LYS A 146 -5.08 16.45 -9.92
C LYS A 146 -6.47 17.07 -10.02
N ASP A 147 -7.35 16.61 -9.14
CA ASP A 147 -8.64 17.25 -8.82
C ASP A 147 -9.00 16.95 -7.35
N THR A 148 -10.23 17.28 -6.94
CA THR A 148 -10.68 17.06 -5.55
C THR A 148 -10.95 15.61 -5.19
N ARG A 149 -11.01 14.71 -6.16
CA ARG A 149 -11.28 13.28 -5.96
C ARG A 149 -9.99 12.45 -5.85
N LEU A 150 -8.90 12.94 -6.47
CA LEU A 150 -7.62 12.21 -6.46
C LEU A 150 -7.02 12.22 -5.06
N ARG A 151 -6.90 11.04 -4.48
CA ARG A 151 -6.25 10.77 -3.20
C ARG A 151 -5.62 9.38 -3.22
N GLY A 152 -4.68 9.11 -2.35
CA GLY A 152 -4.06 7.78 -2.31
C GLY A 152 -2.86 7.66 -1.40
N ILE A 153 -2.10 6.62 -1.63
CA ILE A 153 -1.01 6.18 -0.81
C ILE A 153 0.20 5.88 -1.70
N LEU A 154 1.35 6.47 -1.39
CA LEU A 154 2.63 5.98 -1.88
C LEU A 154 3.06 4.86 -0.95
N HIS A 155 2.88 3.59 -1.39
CA HIS A 155 3.28 2.45 -0.59
C HIS A 155 4.80 2.27 -0.62
N CYS A 156 5.35 1.66 0.43
CA CYS A 156 6.78 1.35 0.58
C CYS A 156 7.71 2.50 0.11
N PHE A 157 7.39 3.73 0.55
CA PHE A 157 8.01 4.93 0.03
C PHE A 157 9.53 4.90 0.11
N SER A 158 10.18 5.25 -1.00
CA SER A 158 11.65 5.28 -1.14
C SER A 158 12.21 6.60 -1.66
N GLY A 159 11.34 7.57 -1.93
CA GLY A 159 11.68 8.86 -2.51
C GLY A 159 12.30 9.87 -1.54
N SER A 160 12.55 11.09 -2.02
CA SER A 160 13.13 12.19 -1.24
C SER A 160 12.11 12.87 -0.32
N LEU A 161 12.60 13.68 0.64
CA LEU A 161 11.74 14.52 1.48
C LEU A 161 10.92 15.49 0.62
N GLU A 162 11.53 16.09 -0.38
CA GLU A 162 10.89 17.02 -1.30
C GLU A 162 9.75 16.32 -2.06
N THR A 163 9.99 15.12 -2.56
CA THR A 163 8.96 14.28 -3.20
C THR A 163 7.82 13.95 -2.25
N ALA A 164 8.13 13.54 -1.01
CA ALA A 164 7.10 13.25 -0.01
C ALA A 164 6.23 14.47 0.29
N LEU A 165 6.84 15.65 0.50
CA LEU A 165 6.11 16.89 0.78
C LEU A 165 5.26 17.35 -0.43
N GLU A 166 5.73 17.09 -1.64
CA GLU A 166 4.96 17.38 -2.86
C GLU A 166 3.72 16.49 -2.98
N LEU A 167 3.88 15.20 -2.76
CA LEU A 167 2.79 14.23 -2.77
C LEU A 167 1.76 14.49 -1.67
N ILE A 168 2.22 14.86 -0.47
CA ILE A 168 1.33 15.26 0.64
C ILE A 168 0.47 16.49 0.24
N LYS A 169 1.04 17.47 -0.45
CA LYS A 169 0.28 18.64 -0.98
C LYS A 169 -0.74 18.25 -2.06
N LEU A 170 -0.53 17.12 -2.74
CA LEU A 170 -1.48 16.57 -3.70
C LEU A 170 -2.59 15.73 -3.04
N GLY A 171 -2.54 15.51 -1.71
CA GLY A 171 -3.55 14.76 -0.96
C GLY A 171 -3.15 13.32 -0.65
N PHE A 172 -1.88 12.95 -0.87
CA PHE A 172 -1.40 11.59 -0.65
C PHE A 172 -0.88 11.36 0.77
N TYR A 173 -0.95 10.12 1.20
CA TYR A 173 -0.26 9.59 2.37
C TYR A 173 1.04 8.91 1.96
N ILE A 174 2.00 8.89 2.89
CA ILE A 174 3.30 8.23 2.73
C ILE A 174 3.33 7.01 3.63
N SER A 175 3.44 5.83 3.05
CA SER A 175 3.50 4.58 3.81
C SER A 175 4.94 4.08 3.94
N PHE A 176 5.27 3.62 5.14
CA PHE A 176 6.58 3.04 5.43
C PHE A 176 6.45 1.56 5.78
N ALA A 177 7.38 0.77 5.23
CA ALA A 177 7.51 -0.66 5.44
C ALA A 177 8.83 -1.04 6.14
N GLY A 178 9.14 -2.32 6.20
CA GLY A 178 10.36 -2.86 6.81
C GLY A 178 11.67 -2.16 6.47
N PRO A 179 11.89 -1.61 5.26
CA PRO A 179 13.09 -0.83 4.95
C PRO A 179 13.36 0.36 5.86
N LEU A 180 12.34 0.98 6.45
CA LEU A 180 12.52 2.08 7.43
C LEU A 180 13.34 1.61 8.64
N VAL A 181 13.13 0.37 9.08
CA VAL A 181 13.76 -0.21 10.28
C VAL A 181 15.23 -0.56 10.04
N PHE A 182 15.68 -0.66 8.79
CA PHE A 182 17.06 -1.04 8.49
C PHE A 182 18.05 0.02 9.00
N PRO A 183 19.19 -0.39 9.62
CA PRO A 183 20.15 0.57 10.18
C PRO A 183 20.71 1.59 9.18
N LYS A 184 20.81 1.20 7.90
CA LYS A 184 21.37 2.05 6.83
C LYS A 184 20.34 2.97 6.16
N SER A 185 19.08 2.92 6.55
CA SER A 185 17.98 3.71 5.94
C SER A 185 17.93 5.16 6.47
N VAL A 186 19.08 5.80 6.61
CA VAL A 186 19.22 7.17 7.15
C VAL A 186 18.32 8.15 6.41
N HIS A 187 18.24 8.01 5.08
CA HIS A 187 17.42 8.87 4.23
C HIS A 187 15.92 8.73 4.57
N LEU A 188 15.38 7.50 4.61
CA LEU A 188 13.96 7.27 4.94
C LEU A 188 13.62 7.72 6.36
N LYS A 189 14.52 7.51 7.31
CA LYS A 189 14.36 7.99 8.70
C LYS A 189 14.25 9.51 8.77
N ARG A 190 15.03 10.23 7.94
CA ARG A 190 14.89 11.68 7.82
C ARG A 190 13.53 12.06 7.25
N VAL A 191 13.06 11.39 6.18
CA VAL A 191 11.71 11.65 5.62
C VAL A 191 10.65 11.41 6.68
N ALA A 192 10.66 10.24 7.34
CA ALA A 192 9.70 9.91 8.40
C ALA A 192 9.72 10.92 9.55
N LYS A 193 10.88 11.49 9.89
CA LYS A 193 11.03 12.53 10.93
C LYS A 193 10.32 13.82 10.56
N GLU A 194 10.52 14.29 9.33
CA GLU A 194 10.14 15.64 8.89
C GLU A 194 8.67 15.74 8.43
N ILE A 195 8.08 14.69 7.87
CA ILE A 195 6.68 14.74 7.44
C ILE A 195 5.71 14.63 8.63
N PRO A 196 4.51 15.24 8.56
CA PRO A 196 3.54 15.19 9.66
C PRO A 196 3.01 13.78 9.88
N LEU A 197 2.78 13.41 11.14
CA LEU A 197 2.32 12.06 11.52
C LEU A 197 0.93 11.72 10.96
N ASP A 198 0.06 12.72 10.81
CA ASP A 198 -1.26 12.61 10.19
C ASP A 198 -1.22 12.36 8.67
N LYS A 199 -0.03 12.24 8.08
CA LYS A 199 0.22 11.86 6.68
C LYS A 199 1.04 10.58 6.55
N ILE A 200 1.30 9.88 7.65
CA ILE A 200 2.05 8.62 7.67
C ILE A 200 1.10 7.44 7.77
N LEU A 201 1.40 6.40 7.00
CA LEU A 201 0.86 5.06 7.13
C LEU A 201 1.97 4.06 7.42
N ILE A 202 1.61 2.91 7.94
CA ILE A 202 2.51 1.79 8.21
C ILE A 202 2.02 0.52 7.55
N GLU A 203 2.96 -0.28 7.07
CA GLU A 203 2.69 -1.52 6.36
C GLU A 203 3.81 -2.53 6.53
N THR A 204 3.58 -3.77 6.11
CA THR A 204 4.63 -4.79 6.08
C THR A 204 5.17 -5.05 4.68
N ASP A 205 4.35 -4.94 3.66
CA ASP A 205 4.60 -5.47 2.32
C ASP A 205 4.86 -6.99 2.37
N SER A 206 4.24 -7.69 3.34
CA SER A 206 4.45 -9.12 3.50
C SER A 206 3.88 -9.91 2.31
N PRO A 207 4.60 -10.95 1.88
CA PRO A 207 5.70 -11.70 2.52
C PRO A 207 7.11 -11.15 2.26
N TYR A 208 7.25 -9.95 1.72
CA TYR A 208 8.51 -9.29 1.39
C TYR A 208 9.04 -8.43 2.54
N LEU A 209 10.25 -7.87 2.39
CA LEU A 209 10.83 -6.75 3.14
C LEU A 209 10.88 -6.93 4.67
N THR A 210 11.08 -8.17 5.14
CA THR A 210 11.11 -8.51 6.55
C THR A 210 12.10 -7.63 7.34
N PRO A 211 11.63 -6.91 8.39
CA PRO A 211 12.49 -6.06 9.20
C PRO A 211 13.35 -6.90 10.18
N PRO A 212 14.44 -6.32 10.74
CA PRO A 212 15.07 -6.89 11.95
C PRO A 212 14.02 -6.98 13.08
N PRO A 213 14.11 -7.99 13.99
CA PRO A 213 15.14 -9.04 14.07
C PRO A 213 14.90 -10.23 13.13
N HIS A 214 13.80 -10.29 12.37
CA HIS A 214 13.35 -11.43 11.57
C HIS A 214 13.93 -11.45 10.14
N ARG A 215 14.96 -10.69 9.89
CA ARG A 215 15.53 -10.57 8.55
C ARG A 215 16.01 -11.91 7.99
N GLY A 216 15.56 -12.25 6.74
CA GLY A 216 15.85 -13.53 6.11
C GLY A 216 14.72 -14.56 6.26
N GLU A 217 13.76 -14.30 7.13
CA GLU A 217 12.53 -15.07 7.25
C GLU A 217 11.44 -14.51 6.31
N ARG A 218 10.38 -15.27 6.07
CA ARG A 218 9.18 -14.76 5.39
C ARG A 218 8.51 -13.71 6.27
N ASN A 219 8.23 -12.53 5.71
CA ASN A 219 7.50 -11.49 6.43
C ASN A 219 6.04 -11.88 6.66
N THR A 220 5.45 -11.32 7.72
CA THR A 220 4.02 -11.46 8.05
C THR A 220 3.46 -10.13 8.53
N PRO A 221 2.13 -9.93 8.50
CA PRO A 221 1.51 -8.69 8.98
C PRO A 221 1.85 -8.31 10.43
N LEU A 222 2.20 -9.30 11.27
CA LEU A 222 2.63 -9.05 12.65
C LEU A 222 3.83 -8.10 12.76
N ASN A 223 4.68 -8.08 11.75
CA ASN A 223 5.90 -7.28 11.76
C ASN A 223 5.66 -5.78 11.52
N VAL A 224 4.42 -5.34 11.27
CA VAL A 224 4.07 -3.91 11.18
C VAL A 224 4.39 -3.16 12.47
N ILE A 225 4.39 -3.85 13.61
CA ILE A 225 4.73 -3.26 14.91
C ILE A 225 6.14 -2.65 14.92
N TYR A 226 7.11 -3.30 14.27
CA TYR A 226 8.49 -2.78 14.21
C TYR A 226 8.59 -1.47 13.43
N VAL A 227 7.71 -1.27 12.45
CA VAL A 227 7.62 0.00 11.71
C VAL A 227 7.04 1.10 12.61
N ALA A 228 6.00 0.78 13.38
CA ALA A 228 5.41 1.71 14.35
C ALA A 228 6.42 2.10 15.44
N GLU A 229 7.17 1.14 16.00
CA GLU A 229 8.22 1.36 16.99
C GLU A 229 9.34 2.27 16.45
N GLU A 230 9.77 2.04 15.21
CA GLU A 230 10.81 2.87 14.58
C GLU A 230 10.31 4.32 14.35
N ILE A 231 9.07 4.51 13.90
CA ILE A 231 8.49 5.85 13.74
C ILE A 231 8.37 6.55 15.11
N ALA A 232 7.93 5.83 16.14
CA ALA A 232 7.86 6.35 17.52
C ALA A 232 9.23 6.82 18.00
N HIS A 233 10.27 6.01 17.81
CA HIS A 233 11.65 6.37 18.13
C HIS A 233 12.13 7.61 17.36
N ILE A 234 11.90 7.65 16.03
CA ILE A 234 12.31 8.77 15.16
C ILE A 234 11.64 10.08 15.56
N LYS A 235 10.36 10.04 15.92
CA LYS A 235 9.55 11.22 16.26
C LYS A 235 9.59 11.59 17.75
N GLY A 236 10.13 10.74 18.62
CA GLY A 236 10.11 10.94 20.06
C GLY A 236 8.70 10.85 20.66
N LEU A 237 7.87 9.95 20.13
CA LEU A 237 6.49 9.70 20.54
C LEU A 237 6.36 8.32 21.21
N SER A 238 5.22 8.04 21.85
CA SER A 238 4.89 6.69 22.27
C SER A 238 4.49 5.83 21.07
N VAL A 239 4.66 4.52 21.15
CA VAL A 239 4.22 3.58 20.10
C VAL A 239 2.70 3.63 19.97
N GLU A 240 2.00 3.79 21.09
CA GLU A 240 0.55 3.93 21.15
C GLU A 240 0.04 5.15 20.38
N ASP A 241 0.72 6.30 20.49
CA ASP A 241 0.36 7.52 19.74
C ASP A 241 0.56 7.33 18.23
N VAL A 242 1.64 6.64 17.83
CA VAL A 242 1.88 6.32 16.42
C VAL A 242 0.82 5.36 15.89
N ILE A 243 0.52 4.28 16.61
CA ILE A 243 -0.54 3.33 16.21
C ILE A 243 -1.88 4.06 16.12
N PHE A 244 -2.22 4.88 17.11
CA PHE A 244 -3.47 5.65 17.10
C PHE A 244 -3.60 6.50 15.84
N GLN A 245 -2.58 7.31 15.54
CA GLN A 245 -2.64 8.24 14.42
C GLN A 245 -2.58 7.51 13.06
N THR A 246 -1.67 6.56 12.89
CA THR A 246 -1.54 5.84 11.61
C THR A 246 -2.77 4.98 11.29
N ARG A 247 -3.39 4.40 12.32
CA ARG A 247 -4.67 3.70 12.19
C ARG A 247 -5.79 4.66 11.79
N ALA A 248 -5.90 5.83 12.43
CA ALA A 248 -6.90 6.83 12.06
C ALA A 248 -6.71 7.33 10.63
N ASN A 249 -5.45 7.53 10.20
CA ASN A 249 -5.12 7.88 8.83
C ASN A 249 -5.58 6.79 7.84
N ALA A 250 -5.33 5.50 8.17
CA ALA A 250 -5.73 4.36 7.34
C ALA A 250 -7.24 4.23 7.20
N LEU A 251 -7.98 4.32 8.32
CA LEU A 251 -9.44 4.32 8.31
C LEU A 251 -10.00 5.47 7.45
N GLY A 252 -9.40 6.66 7.58
CA GLY A 252 -9.82 7.84 6.84
C GLY A 252 -9.59 7.74 5.33
N ILE A 253 -8.39 7.30 4.89
CA ILE A 253 -8.09 7.20 3.46
C ILE A 253 -8.88 6.09 2.78
N TYR A 254 -9.07 4.94 3.44
CA TYR A 254 -9.83 3.80 2.92
C TYR A 254 -11.33 3.90 3.18
N GLN A 255 -11.80 4.92 3.92
CA GLN A 255 -13.21 5.11 4.27
C GLN A 255 -13.84 3.89 4.97
N ILE A 256 -13.08 3.26 5.87
CA ILE A 256 -13.53 2.10 6.65
C ILE A 256 -14.18 2.62 7.93
N GLU A 257 -15.45 2.27 8.11
CA GLU A 257 -16.21 2.56 9.33
C GLU A 257 -15.93 1.50 10.42
N GLU A 258 -15.88 1.93 11.69
CA GLU A 258 -15.68 1.05 12.85
C GLU A 258 -16.97 0.44 13.38
#